data_e43c47a87d0cb3413acd8e5bb0c3d39b
#
_entry.id   e43c47a87d0cb3413acd8e5bb0c3d39b
#
_cell.length_a   1.000
_cell.length_b   1.000
_cell.length_c   1.000
_cell.angle_alpha   90.00
_cell.angle_beta   90.00
_cell.angle_gamma   90.00
#
_symmetry.space_group_name_H-M   'P 1'
#
loop_
_entity.id
_entity.type
_entity.pdbx_description
1 polymer ?
#
loop_
_entity_poly.entity_id
_entity_poly.type
_entity_poly.pdbx_seq_one_letter_code
_entity_poly.pdbx_strand_id
1 'polypeptide(L)'
;MVCSEGMTCSIFLQVQSLQYCDILGAGMTGKICELCTTAGGTVLWASPTCRVVLVDDPSYPGFCRVVWTAHVREMSDLEPAQRQSLMNVVFAVETVVRSLFTPDKMNLASLGNLTPHLHWHVIPRWHDDRHFPEPIWGNVQRDAPRPHPAVSADTLRQALGKQLHPDEHQG
;
A
#
# COMPACT_ATOMS: atom_id res chain seq x y z
N MET A 1 13.66 -35.50 -47.33
CA MET A 1 13.70 -34.11 -47.80
C MET A 1 13.46 -33.25 -46.59
N VAL A 2 14.44 -32.90 -45.91
CA VAL A 2 15.16 -31.66 -45.65
C VAL A 2 14.27 -30.44 -45.57
N CYS A 3 14.25 -29.83 -44.38
CA CYS A 3 14.32 -28.40 -44.00
C CYS A 3 14.09 -28.36 -42.49
N SER A 4 15.01 -28.11 -41.62
CA SER A 4 15.98 -27.04 -41.28
C SER A 4 15.31 -25.77 -40.73
N GLU A 5 15.80 -25.44 -39.50
CA GLU A 5 15.90 -24.09 -38.90
C GLU A 5 14.58 -23.46 -38.38
N GLY A 6 14.39 -23.34 -37.09
CA GLY A 6 15.16 -22.43 -36.21
C GLY A 6 14.43 -21.10 -36.11
N MET A 7 13.39 -20.99 -35.23
CA MET A 7 12.90 -19.67 -34.83
C MET A 7 12.55 -19.69 -33.34
N THR A 8 13.39 -19.04 -32.59
CA THR A 8 13.20 -18.68 -31.16
C THR A 8 11.91 -17.90 -30.98
N CYS A 9 10.94 -18.54 -30.33
CA CYS A 9 9.71 -17.86 -29.90
C CYS A 9 10.04 -17.01 -28.66
N SER A 10 10.35 -15.76 -28.90
CA SER A 10 10.47 -14.74 -27.85
C SER A 10 9.05 -14.42 -27.37
N ILE A 11 8.65 -15.03 -26.25
CA ILE A 11 7.37 -14.72 -25.62
C ILE A 11 7.51 -13.36 -24.96
N PHE A 12 7.14 -12.32 -25.67
CA PHE A 12 6.81 -11.03 -25.10
C PHE A 12 5.57 -11.21 -24.23
N LEU A 13 5.76 -11.31 -22.92
CA LEU A 13 4.68 -11.13 -21.95
C LEU A 13 4.26 -9.66 -21.98
N GLN A 14 3.37 -9.35 -22.88
CA GLN A 14 2.67 -8.10 -22.90
C GLN A 14 1.65 -8.13 -21.76
N VAL A 15 1.96 -7.42 -20.68
CA VAL A 15 1.07 -7.24 -19.52
C VAL A 15 -0.19 -6.51 -20.01
N GLN A 16 -1.26 -7.28 -20.22
CA GLN A 16 -2.59 -6.74 -20.45
C GLN A 16 -3.19 -6.28 -19.12
N SER A 17 -2.86 -5.07 -18.70
CA SER A 17 -3.39 -4.42 -17.50
C SER A 17 -4.49 -3.39 -17.80
N LEU A 18 -5.36 -3.65 -18.76
CA LEU A 18 -6.38 -2.69 -19.16
C LEU A 18 -7.72 -3.36 -19.47
N GLN A 19 -8.32 -4.13 -18.53
CA GLN A 19 -9.67 -4.65 -18.77
C GLN A 19 -10.45 -5.08 -17.51
N TYR A 20 -10.42 -4.30 -16.42
CA TYR A 20 -11.31 -4.59 -15.27
C TYR A 20 -12.07 -3.37 -14.73
N CYS A 21 -12.06 -2.23 -15.44
CA CYS A 21 -12.83 -1.04 -15.03
C CYS A 21 -14.24 -0.94 -15.61
N ASP A 22 -14.68 -1.86 -16.46
CA ASP A 22 -15.91 -1.69 -17.28
C ASP A 22 -17.07 -2.62 -16.97
N ILE A 23 -17.13 -3.27 -15.83
CA ILE A 23 -18.32 -4.07 -15.47
C ILE A 23 -18.94 -3.53 -14.19
N LEU A 24 -19.88 -2.67 -14.34
CA LEU A 24 -21.16 -2.46 -13.66
C LEU A 24 -21.58 -0.99 -13.74
N GLY A 25 -22.45 -0.80 -14.61
CA GLY A 25 -23.39 0.17 -15.06
C GLY A 25 -23.74 1.41 -14.27
N ALA A 26 -23.95 2.42 -15.08
CA ALA A 26 -24.93 3.51 -14.97
C ALA A 26 -24.75 4.53 -13.82
N GLY A 27 -24.19 5.69 -14.18
CA GLY A 27 -24.67 6.94 -13.62
C GLY A 27 -23.84 7.62 -12.55
N MET A 28 -22.50 7.75 -12.75
CA MET A 28 -21.74 8.79 -12.06
C MET A 28 -20.68 9.35 -12.99
N THR A 29 -20.64 10.67 -13.13
CA THR A 29 -19.65 11.46 -13.86
C THR A 29 -18.24 10.95 -13.55
N GLY A 30 -17.59 10.32 -14.54
CA GLY A 30 -16.44 9.46 -14.39
C GLY A 30 -15.19 10.17 -13.85
N LYS A 31 -15.04 10.26 -12.54
CA LYS A 31 -13.72 10.44 -11.94
C LYS A 31 -12.99 9.10 -11.99
N ILE A 32 -11.96 9.03 -12.82
CA ILE A 32 -11.03 7.90 -12.84
C ILE A 32 -10.46 7.73 -11.42
N CYS A 33 -10.53 6.52 -10.88
CA CYS A 33 -10.01 6.25 -9.55
C CYS A 33 -8.48 6.42 -9.51
N GLU A 34 -7.98 7.31 -8.67
CA GLU A 34 -6.56 7.59 -8.52
C GLU A 34 -5.75 6.32 -8.20
N LEU A 35 -6.21 5.49 -7.26
CA LEU A 35 -5.51 4.27 -6.86
C LEU A 35 -5.59 3.12 -7.89
N CYS A 36 -6.45 3.22 -8.92
CA CYS A 36 -6.42 2.35 -10.09
C CYS A 36 -5.38 2.79 -11.12
N THR A 37 -5.09 4.09 -11.22
CA THR A 37 -4.26 4.68 -12.27
C THR A 37 -2.86 5.06 -11.81
N THR A 38 -2.66 5.22 -10.50
CA THR A 38 -1.36 5.55 -9.90
C THR A 38 -0.97 4.55 -8.83
N ALA A 39 0.31 4.53 -8.47
CA ALA A 39 0.76 3.73 -7.34
C ALA A 39 0.22 4.23 -6.00
N GLY A 40 -0.08 5.52 -5.87
CA GLY A 40 -0.52 6.18 -4.63
C GLY A 40 0.62 6.51 -3.66
N GLY A 41 1.87 6.42 -4.10
CA GLY A 41 3.09 6.68 -3.34
C GLY A 41 4.28 5.88 -3.86
N THR A 42 5.39 5.89 -3.14
CA THR A 42 6.57 5.07 -3.47
C THR A 42 6.31 3.61 -3.13
N VAL A 43 6.30 2.73 -4.12
CA VAL A 43 6.06 1.29 -3.92
C VAL A 43 7.22 0.69 -3.11
N LEU A 44 6.86 0.04 -2.00
CA LEU A 44 7.77 -0.68 -1.12
C LEU A 44 7.71 -2.19 -1.35
N TRP A 45 6.52 -2.73 -1.57
CA TRP A 45 6.27 -4.15 -1.80
C TRP A 45 4.97 -4.33 -2.59
N ALA A 46 4.87 -5.42 -3.35
CA ALA A 46 3.67 -5.74 -4.10
C ALA A 46 3.47 -7.26 -4.25
N SER A 47 2.21 -7.66 -4.30
CA SER A 47 1.72 -8.99 -4.66
C SER A 47 0.65 -8.87 -5.76
N PRO A 48 0.12 -9.98 -6.28
CA PRO A 48 -1.00 -9.92 -7.21
C PRO A 48 -2.26 -9.25 -6.63
N THR A 49 -2.45 -9.30 -5.31
CA THR A 49 -3.67 -8.85 -4.65
C THR A 49 -3.59 -7.48 -3.99
N CYS A 50 -2.40 -7.04 -3.57
CA CYS A 50 -2.23 -5.73 -2.94
C CYS A 50 -0.80 -5.21 -3.08
N ARG A 51 -0.63 -3.93 -2.82
CA ARG A 51 0.68 -3.25 -2.76
C ARG A 51 0.81 -2.42 -1.49
N VAL A 52 2.05 -2.28 -1.02
CA VAL A 52 2.43 -1.39 0.08
C VAL A 52 3.15 -0.19 -0.51
N VAL A 53 2.70 1.01 -0.18
CA VAL A 53 3.32 2.25 -0.63
C VAL A 53 3.69 3.14 0.54
N LEU A 54 4.83 3.80 0.46
CA LEU A 54 5.20 4.88 1.36
C LEU A 54 4.54 6.18 0.87
N VAL A 55 3.85 6.85 1.77
CA VAL A 55 3.25 8.16 1.51
C VAL A 55 4.33 9.22 1.75
N ASP A 56 4.49 10.13 0.80
CA ASP A 56 5.42 11.26 0.93
C ASP A 56 4.76 12.38 1.76
N ASP A 57 4.76 12.18 3.08
CA ASP A 57 4.30 13.18 4.05
C ASP A 57 5.41 13.47 5.05
N PRO A 58 6.06 14.65 4.95
CA PRO A 58 7.18 15.00 5.82
C PRO A 58 6.79 15.11 7.30
N SER A 59 5.52 15.29 7.62
CA SER A 59 5.03 15.34 9.00
C SER A 59 4.88 13.96 9.63
N TYR A 60 4.82 12.91 8.81
CA TYR A 60 4.58 11.53 9.24
C TYR A 60 5.53 10.54 8.56
N PRO A 61 6.84 10.61 8.87
CA PRO A 61 7.82 9.69 8.28
C PRO A 61 7.45 8.24 8.59
N GLY A 62 7.44 7.37 7.56
CA GLY A 62 7.02 5.98 7.68
C GLY A 62 5.51 5.75 7.53
N PHE A 63 4.74 6.77 7.21
CA PHE A 63 3.33 6.60 6.85
C PHE A 63 3.20 5.74 5.59
N CYS A 64 2.58 4.58 5.72
CA CYS A 64 2.35 3.64 4.62
C CYS A 64 0.85 3.48 4.33
N ARG A 65 0.56 3.10 3.08
CA ARG A 65 -0.75 2.57 2.69
C ARG A 65 -0.61 1.14 2.19
N VAL A 66 -1.57 0.29 2.54
CA VAL A 66 -1.78 -1.02 1.93
C VAL A 66 -2.99 -0.90 1.02
N VAL A 67 -2.78 -1.01 -0.29
CA VAL A 67 -3.81 -0.76 -1.31
C VAL A 67 -4.18 -2.09 -1.97
N TRP A 68 -5.45 -2.44 -1.96
CA TRP A 68 -5.95 -3.60 -2.71
C TRP A 68 -5.83 -3.36 -4.21
N THR A 69 -5.51 -4.37 -5.01
CA THR A 69 -5.22 -4.18 -6.45
C THR A 69 -6.50 -3.98 -7.26
N ALA A 70 -7.50 -4.84 -7.05
CA ALA A 70 -8.77 -4.71 -7.74
C ALA A 70 -9.57 -3.51 -7.20
N HIS A 71 -10.36 -2.86 -8.06
CA HIS A 71 -11.22 -1.77 -7.62
C HIS A 71 -12.41 -2.34 -6.83
N VAL A 72 -12.29 -2.38 -5.52
CA VAL A 72 -13.38 -2.61 -4.57
C VAL A 72 -13.42 -1.44 -3.58
N ARG A 73 -14.56 -1.20 -2.95
CA ARG A 73 -14.74 -0.06 -2.05
C ARG A 73 -14.61 -0.46 -0.60
N GLU A 74 -15.16 -1.60 -0.23
CA GLU A 74 -15.34 -2.00 1.15
C GLU A 74 -14.66 -3.34 1.46
N MET A 75 -14.24 -3.53 2.71
CA MET A 75 -13.71 -4.83 3.18
C MET A 75 -14.71 -5.97 3.01
N SER A 76 -16.00 -5.67 3.16
CA SER A 76 -17.08 -6.67 3.00
C SER A 76 -17.26 -7.18 1.57
N ASP A 77 -16.76 -6.44 0.57
CA ASP A 77 -16.78 -6.84 -0.84
C ASP A 77 -15.75 -7.94 -1.15
N LEU A 78 -14.81 -8.18 -0.25
CA LEU A 78 -13.80 -9.22 -0.37
C LEU A 78 -14.30 -10.56 0.20
N GLU A 79 -13.85 -11.67 -0.36
CA GLU A 79 -14.01 -12.99 0.22
C GLU A 79 -13.25 -13.10 1.58
N PRO A 80 -13.70 -13.95 2.52
CA PRO A 80 -13.09 -14.08 3.84
C PRO A 80 -11.57 -14.32 3.81
N ALA A 81 -11.08 -15.16 2.91
CA ALA A 81 -9.66 -15.44 2.74
C ALA A 81 -8.88 -14.21 2.24
N GLN A 82 -9.47 -13.40 1.36
CA GLN A 82 -8.88 -12.17 0.86
C GLN A 82 -8.77 -11.11 1.97
N ARG A 83 -9.81 -10.97 2.81
CA ARG A 83 -9.78 -10.08 3.98
C ARG A 83 -8.66 -10.46 4.93
N GLN A 84 -8.52 -11.77 5.21
CA GLN A 84 -7.46 -12.26 6.09
C GLN A 84 -6.08 -11.98 5.48
N SER A 85 -5.89 -12.25 4.19
CA SER A 85 -4.64 -11.98 3.48
C SER A 85 -4.28 -10.50 3.53
N LEU A 86 -5.25 -9.61 3.24
CA LEU A 86 -5.04 -8.15 3.30
C LEU A 86 -4.62 -7.70 4.71
N MET A 87 -5.33 -8.19 5.76
CA MET A 87 -5.03 -7.83 7.14
C MET A 87 -3.66 -8.38 7.60
N ASN A 88 -3.24 -9.53 7.12
CA ASN A 88 -1.90 -10.04 7.39
C ASN A 88 -0.81 -9.08 6.85
N VAL A 89 -1.02 -8.52 5.65
CA VAL A 89 -0.11 -7.50 5.10
C VAL A 89 -0.16 -6.21 5.94
N VAL A 90 -1.33 -5.75 6.36
CA VAL A 90 -1.48 -4.56 7.22
C VAL A 90 -0.70 -4.74 8.52
N PHE A 91 -0.83 -5.88 9.20
CA PHE A 91 -0.10 -6.17 10.43
C PHE A 91 1.41 -6.34 10.23
N ALA A 92 1.83 -6.90 9.09
CA ALA A 92 3.24 -6.96 8.72
C ALA A 92 3.84 -5.56 8.56
N VAL A 93 3.14 -4.66 7.85
CA VAL A 93 3.55 -3.26 7.69
C VAL A 93 3.60 -2.55 9.05
N GLU A 94 2.59 -2.72 9.90
CA GLU A 94 2.57 -2.17 11.26
C GLU A 94 3.80 -2.60 12.05
N THR A 95 4.11 -3.91 12.03
CA THR A 95 5.25 -4.48 12.75
C THR A 95 6.57 -3.87 12.28
N VAL A 96 6.77 -3.78 10.97
CA VAL A 96 7.99 -3.20 10.38
C VAL A 96 8.11 -1.71 10.71
N VAL A 97 7.05 -0.94 10.49
CA VAL A 97 7.06 0.50 10.78
C VAL A 97 7.31 0.75 12.26
N ARG A 98 6.63 0.02 13.13
CA ARG A 98 6.81 0.14 14.58
C ARG A 98 8.24 -0.17 15.02
N SER A 99 8.87 -1.19 14.43
CA SER A 99 10.25 -1.56 14.73
C SER A 99 11.26 -0.51 14.28
N LEU A 100 11.08 0.07 13.09
CA LEU A 100 12.05 0.99 12.50
C LEU A 100 11.92 2.44 13.00
N PHE A 101 10.70 2.87 13.32
CA PHE A 101 10.42 4.26 13.69
C PHE A 101 10.17 4.47 15.19
N THR A 102 9.95 3.40 15.95
CA THR A 102 9.68 3.43 17.40
C THR A 102 8.65 4.50 17.82
N PRO A 103 7.47 4.54 17.18
CA PRO A 103 6.45 5.54 17.50
C PRO A 103 5.80 5.27 18.86
N ASP A 104 5.21 6.30 19.48
CA ASP A 104 4.42 6.17 20.71
C ASP A 104 3.11 5.38 20.48
N LYS A 105 2.55 5.50 19.25
CA LYS A 105 1.31 4.83 18.87
C LYS A 105 1.30 4.52 17.37
N MET A 106 0.65 3.42 16.98
CA MET A 106 0.28 3.17 15.58
C MET A 106 -1.21 3.45 15.39
N ASN A 107 -1.56 4.16 14.31
CA ASN A 107 -2.94 4.28 13.86
C ASN A 107 -3.14 3.43 12.61
N LEU A 108 -4.13 2.54 12.65
CA LEU A 108 -4.60 1.77 11.52
C LEU A 108 -6.01 2.25 11.17
N ALA A 109 -6.22 2.65 9.92
CA ALA A 109 -7.51 3.14 9.49
C ALA A 109 -7.78 2.80 8.02
N SER A 110 -9.00 2.39 7.70
CA SER A 110 -9.48 2.31 6.34
C SER A 110 -10.52 3.41 6.13
N LEU A 111 -10.22 4.33 5.23
CA LEU A 111 -11.07 5.47 4.88
C LEU A 111 -11.20 5.48 3.35
N GLY A 112 -12.36 5.81 2.83
CA GLY A 112 -12.62 5.83 1.38
C GLY A 112 -13.44 7.04 0.94
N ASN A 113 -13.59 8.05 1.82
CA ASN A 113 -14.50 9.17 1.60
C ASN A 113 -14.15 10.00 0.35
N LEU A 114 -12.85 10.23 0.10
CA LEU A 114 -12.36 10.96 -1.07
C LEU A 114 -11.98 10.03 -2.23
N THR A 115 -11.37 8.89 -1.90
CA THR A 115 -10.94 7.87 -2.87
C THR A 115 -11.60 6.55 -2.49
N PRO A 116 -12.78 6.24 -3.06
CA PRO A 116 -13.54 5.03 -2.73
C PRO A 116 -12.93 3.78 -3.38
N HIS A 117 -11.74 3.43 -2.95
CA HIS A 117 -10.95 2.27 -3.31
C HIS A 117 -10.35 1.71 -2.03
N LEU A 118 -10.52 0.42 -1.79
CA LEU A 118 -10.10 -0.23 -0.56
C LEU A 118 -8.60 -0.08 -0.31
N HIS A 119 -8.28 0.62 0.73
CA HIS A 119 -6.92 0.79 1.22
C HIS A 119 -6.90 0.99 2.74
N TRP A 120 -5.78 0.61 3.35
CA TRP A 120 -5.52 0.81 4.76
C TRP A 120 -4.36 1.79 4.93
N HIS A 121 -4.51 2.69 5.89
CA HIS A 121 -3.46 3.58 6.36
C HIS A 121 -2.77 2.95 7.56
N VAL A 122 -1.44 2.94 7.55
CA VAL A 122 -0.57 2.49 8.64
C VAL A 122 0.32 3.67 9.02
N ILE A 123 -0.01 4.33 10.13
CA ILE A 123 0.50 5.66 10.44
C ILE A 123 1.23 5.62 11.79
N PRO A 124 2.55 5.84 11.82
CA PRO A 124 3.27 6.06 13.08
C PRO A 124 2.88 7.41 13.67
N ARG A 125 2.68 7.45 14.99
CA ARG A 125 2.25 8.62 15.72
C ARG A 125 3.16 8.85 16.92
N TRP A 126 3.44 10.12 17.21
CA TRP A 126 4.21 10.53 18.38
C TRP A 126 3.42 11.56 19.18
N HIS A 127 3.61 11.59 20.51
CA HIS A 127 2.90 12.52 21.40
C HIS A 127 3.11 13.98 21.02
N ASP A 128 4.22 14.29 20.35
CA ASP A 128 4.60 15.62 19.89
C ASP A 128 4.43 15.82 18.39
N ASP A 129 3.78 14.89 17.65
CA ASP A 129 3.44 15.10 16.24
C ASP A 129 2.42 16.24 16.08
N ARG A 130 2.27 16.69 14.84
CA ARG A 130 1.49 17.88 14.50
C ARG A 130 0.03 17.82 14.96
N HIS A 131 -0.60 16.63 14.99
CA HIS A 131 -2.04 16.48 15.25
C HIS A 131 -2.35 15.69 16.53
N PHE A 132 -1.37 15.03 17.18
CA PHE A 132 -1.65 14.23 18.36
C PHE A 132 -2.33 15.03 19.48
N PRO A 133 -3.42 14.53 20.12
CA PRO A 133 -4.00 13.18 20.02
C PRO A 133 -5.02 13.00 18.87
N GLU A 134 -5.31 14.04 18.10
CA GLU A 134 -6.24 14.00 16.98
C GLU A 134 -5.70 13.12 15.83
N PRO A 135 -6.58 12.59 14.96
CA PRO A 135 -6.17 11.96 13.70
C PRO A 135 -5.36 12.93 12.83
N ILE A 136 -4.53 12.40 11.93
CA ILE A 136 -3.70 13.25 11.05
C ILE A 136 -4.51 14.17 10.10
N TRP A 137 -5.79 13.90 9.95
CA TRP A 137 -6.75 14.71 9.17
C TRP A 137 -7.62 15.62 10.06
N GLY A 138 -7.36 15.62 11.37
CA GLY A 138 -8.05 16.49 12.34
C GLY A 138 -7.47 17.89 12.41
N ASN A 139 -7.79 18.59 13.49
CA ASN A 139 -7.26 19.92 13.72
C ASN A 139 -5.78 19.85 14.14
N VAL A 140 -4.98 20.77 13.59
CA VAL A 140 -3.59 20.95 13.98
C VAL A 140 -3.50 21.33 15.46
N GLN A 141 -2.67 20.62 16.21
CA GLN A 141 -2.44 20.85 17.63
C GLN A 141 -1.10 21.56 17.90
N ARG A 142 -0.15 21.48 16.95
CA ARG A 142 1.22 22.05 17.07
C ARG A 142 1.71 22.56 15.74
N ASP A 143 2.20 23.79 15.71
CA ASP A 143 2.74 24.41 14.48
C ASP A 143 4.15 23.91 14.12
N ALA A 144 4.94 23.54 15.11
CA ALA A 144 6.31 23.08 14.93
C ALA A 144 6.57 21.76 15.67
N PRO A 145 6.16 20.62 15.10
CA PRO A 145 6.46 19.32 15.66
C PRO A 145 7.97 19.06 15.59
N ARG A 146 8.47 18.21 16.51
CA ARG A 146 9.86 17.75 16.43
C ARG A 146 10.06 16.87 15.20
N PRO A 147 11.24 16.92 14.56
CA PRO A 147 11.56 15.96 13.52
C PRO A 147 11.67 14.54 14.11
N HIS A 148 11.03 13.58 13.48
CA HIS A 148 11.09 12.16 13.84
C HIS A 148 12.09 11.42 12.95
N PRO A 149 12.58 10.21 13.36
CA PRO A 149 13.54 9.45 12.59
C PRO A 149 13.08 9.23 11.15
N ALA A 150 13.93 9.53 10.19
CA ALA A 150 13.71 9.19 8.79
C ALA A 150 14.41 7.86 8.47
N VAL A 151 13.69 6.94 7.86
CA VAL A 151 14.21 5.66 7.37
C VAL A 151 14.07 5.64 5.86
N SER A 152 15.11 5.18 5.15
CA SER A 152 15.07 5.15 3.70
C SER A 152 14.01 4.16 3.17
N ALA A 153 13.47 4.43 1.98
CA ALA A 153 12.55 3.52 1.31
C ALA A 153 13.19 2.12 1.08
N ASP A 154 14.49 2.06 0.85
CA ASP A 154 15.20 0.79 0.65
C ASP A 154 15.29 -0.03 1.94
N THR A 155 15.51 0.61 3.08
CA THR A 155 15.46 -0.06 4.39
C THR A 155 14.06 -0.63 4.65
N LEU A 156 13.01 0.14 4.35
CA LEU A 156 11.62 -0.32 4.47
C LEU A 156 11.34 -1.50 3.52
N ARG A 157 11.79 -1.45 2.26
CA ARG A 157 11.64 -2.56 1.29
C ARG A 157 12.28 -3.85 1.80
N GLN A 158 13.52 -3.76 2.29
CA GLN A 158 14.24 -4.92 2.81
C GLN A 158 13.53 -5.52 4.04
N ALA A 159 13.07 -4.69 4.97
CA ALA A 159 12.37 -5.15 6.16
C ALA A 159 11.01 -5.79 5.82
N LEU A 160 10.24 -5.18 4.90
CA LEU A 160 8.97 -5.74 4.42
C LEU A 160 9.18 -7.05 3.64
N GLY A 161 10.21 -7.15 2.81
CA GLY A 161 10.55 -8.39 2.11
C GLY A 161 10.80 -9.54 3.09
N LYS A 162 11.59 -9.33 4.13
CA LYS A 162 11.83 -10.32 5.19
C LYS A 162 10.57 -10.70 5.97
N GLN A 163 9.68 -9.74 6.22
CA GLN A 163 8.47 -9.96 6.99
C GLN A 163 7.37 -10.68 6.20
N LEU A 164 7.28 -10.43 4.90
CA LEU A 164 6.21 -10.95 4.04
C LEU A 164 6.60 -12.18 3.23
N HIS A 165 7.92 -12.47 3.11
CA HIS A 165 8.48 -13.67 2.48
C HIS A 165 9.52 -14.31 3.40
N PRO A 166 9.12 -14.86 4.57
CA PRO A 166 10.08 -15.38 5.55
C PRO A 166 10.90 -16.58 5.02
N ASP A 167 10.39 -17.31 4.02
CA ASP A 167 11.00 -18.55 3.55
C ASP A 167 12.12 -18.35 2.49
N GLU A 168 12.28 -17.17 1.90
CA GLU A 168 13.29 -16.91 0.87
C GLU A 168 14.68 -16.54 1.42
N HIS A 169 14.81 -16.41 2.76
CA HIS A 169 16.03 -15.90 3.39
C HIS A 169 16.70 -16.88 4.37
N GLN A 170 16.30 -18.17 4.38
CA GLN A 170 16.94 -19.24 5.15
C GLN A 170 17.79 -20.16 4.26
N GLY A 171 18.55 -19.60 3.34
CA GLY A 171 19.50 -20.31 2.49
C GLY A 171 20.93 -19.77 2.68
#